data_910f0069d9823fc2aa2c97fbedd07e6e
#
_entry.id   910f0069d9823fc2aa2c97fbedd07e6e
#
_cell.length_a   1.000
_cell.length_b   1.000
_cell.length_c   1.000
_cell.angle_alpha   90.00
_cell.angle_beta   90.00
_cell.angle_gamma   90.00
#
_symmetry.space_group_name_H-M   'P 1'
#
loop_
_entity.id
_entity.type
_entity.pdbx_description
1 polymer ?
#
loop_
_entity_poly.entity_id
_entity_poly.type
_entity_poly.pdbx_seq_one_letter_code
_entity_poly.pdbx_strand_id
1 'polypeptide(L)'
;MYIVLSHIWNIVRTQQKKRMLIVDEAWQLMKYDDSANFMFSLAKRARKYYLGLTTITQDVEDFMGSKMGRAIVSNSSMQLLLKQSSSAVDVLGDVFKLTEEERKRLANFPVGQGLFFAGQNHVHIQIVASDTETGLITTNPQATLQQAAAAAAEEQT
;
A
#
# COMPACT_ATOMS: atom_id res chain seq x y z
N MET A 1 -2.79 -0.75 18.43
CA MET A 1 -2.31 -1.34 17.16
C MET A 1 -1.44 -2.57 17.37
N TYR A 2 -0.37 -2.53 18.18
CA TYR A 2 0.53 -3.67 18.43
C TYR A 2 -0.19 -4.96 18.90
N ILE A 3 -1.15 -4.86 19.82
CA ILE A 3 -1.93 -6.01 20.33
C ILE A 3 -2.69 -6.70 19.20
N VAL A 4 -3.33 -5.93 18.31
CA VAL A 4 -4.07 -6.47 17.16
C VAL A 4 -3.13 -7.21 16.21
N LEU A 5 -1.99 -6.60 15.89
CA LEU A 5 -0.98 -7.24 15.04
C LEU A 5 -0.42 -8.52 15.66
N SER A 6 -0.17 -8.53 16.97
CA SER A 6 0.30 -9.71 17.70
C SER A 6 -0.74 -10.83 17.69
N HIS A 7 -2.02 -10.49 17.81
CA HIS A 7 -3.11 -11.44 17.70
C HIS A 7 -3.20 -12.06 16.31
N ILE A 8 -3.18 -11.20 15.26
CA ILE A 8 -3.16 -11.65 13.86
C ILE A 8 -1.97 -12.58 13.61
N TRP A 9 -0.79 -12.21 14.11
CA TRP A 9 0.41 -13.03 13.95
C TRP A 9 0.27 -14.39 14.63
N ASN A 10 -0.37 -14.45 15.79
CA ASN A 10 -0.62 -15.73 16.46
C ASN A 10 -1.55 -16.64 15.61
N ILE A 11 -2.63 -16.08 15.03
CA ILE A 11 -3.51 -16.80 14.11
C ILE A 11 -2.73 -17.29 12.87
N VAL A 12 -1.92 -16.45 12.28
CA VAL A 12 -1.11 -16.78 11.10
C VAL A 12 -0.15 -17.94 11.40
N ARG A 13 0.47 -17.91 12.56
CA ARG A 13 1.48 -18.89 12.96
C ARG A 13 0.90 -20.26 13.32
N THR A 14 -0.30 -20.27 13.89
CA THR A 14 -0.97 -21.50 14.34
C THR A 14 -1.78 -22.19 13.24
N GLN A 15 -2.20 -21.45 12.23
CA GLN A 15 -3.02 -21.98 11.14
C GLN A 15 -2.32 -21.75 9.81
N GLN A 16 -1.77 -22.79 9.21
CA GLN A 16 -1.08 -22.72 7.91
C GLN A 16 -2.08 -22.60 6.75
N LYS A 17 -2.56 -21.38 6.50
CA LYS A 17 -3.45 -21.03 5.37
C LYS A 17 -2.86 -19.88 4.60
N LYS A 18 -3.10 -19.84 3.29
CA LYS A 18 -2.77 -18.66 2.47
C LYS A 18 -3.59 -17.46 2.94
N ARG A 19 -2.94 -16.37 3.28
CA ARG A 19 -3.57 -15.13 3.75
C ARG A 19 -2.87 -13.92 3.15
N MET A 20 -3.59 -12.82 3.10
CA MET A 20 -3.05 -11.51 2.81
C MET A 20 -3.35 -10.59 4.01
N LEU A 21 -2.34 -9.91 4.50
CA LEU A 21 -2.46 -8.84 5.47
C LEU A 21 -2.15 -7.53 4.78
N ILE A 22 -3.14 -6.65 4.75
CA ILE A 22 -3.02 -5.30 4.19
C ILE A 22 -2.96 -4.34 5.37
N VAL A 23 -1.92 -3.54 5.42
CA VAL A 23 -1.70 -2.52 6.45
C VAL A 23 -1.70 -1.16 5.76
N ASP A 24 -2.79 -0.44 5.94
CA ASP A 24 -2.92 0.93 5.47
C ASP A 24 -2.31 1.90 6.48
N GLU A 25 -1.85 3.05 6.02
CA GLU A 25 -1.13 4.07 6.79
C GLU A 25 0.04 3.47 7.60
N ALA A 26 0.82 2.61 6.96
CA ALA A 26 1.88 1.83 7.60
C ALA A 26 2.97 2.70 8.25
N TRP A 27 3.13 3.97 7.83
CA TRP A 27 4.04 4.93 8.45
C TRP A 27 3.74 5.15 9.93
N GLN A 28 2.47 5.05 10.36
CA GLN A 28 2.09 5.19 11.76
C GLN A 28 2.74 4.11 12.66
N LEU A 29 3.01 2.93 12.10
CA LEU A 29 3.68 1.86 12.82
C LEU A 29 5.18 2.10 12.93
N MET A 30 5.74 2.96 12.08
CA MET A 30 7.17 3.31 12.12
C MET A 30 7.51 4.33 13.21
N LYS A 31 6.51 5.01 13.79
CA LYS A 31 6.70 6.00 14.87
C LYS A 31 7.22 5.41 16.19
N TYR A 32 6.97 4.13 16.42
CA TYR A 32 7.34 3.45 17.65
C TYR A 32 8.22 2.24 17.34
N ASP A 33 9.36 2.12 18.00
CA ASP A 33 10.33 1.06 17.76
C ASP A 33 9.74 -0.34 17.87
N ASP A 34 8.87 -0.59 18.84
CA ASP A 34 8.25 -1.89 19.06
C ASP A 34 7.38 -2.32 17.86
N SER A 35 6.54 -1.41 17.33
CA SER A 35 5.69 -1.69 16.19
C SER A 35 6.49 -1.79 14.89
N ALA A 36 7.50 -0.95 14.71
CA ALA A 36 8.40 -0.99 13.56
C ALA A 36 9.20 -2.30 13.51
N ASN A 37 9.77 -2.72 14.64
CA ASN A 37 10.48 -3.99 14.76
C ASN A 37 9.56 -5.20 14.54
N PHE A 38 8.32 -5.12 15.03
CA PHE A 38 7.33 -6.16 14.79
C PHE A 38 7.01 -6.30 13.30
N MET A 39 6.70 -5.19 12.63
CA MET A 39 6.41 -5.18 11.18
C MET A 39 7.59 -5.68 10.37
N PHE A 40 8.80 -5.27 10.69
CA PHE A 40 10.01 -5.78 10.06
C PHE A 40 10.18 -7.29 10.23
N SER A 41 9.97 -7.78 11.46
CA SER A 41 10.03 -9.22 11.77
C SER A 41 8.94 -10.00 11.02
N LEU A 42 7.76 -9.41 10.87
CA LEU A 42 6.65 -9.96 10.10
C LEU A 42 7.01 -10.05 8.61
N ALA A 43 7.50 -8.95 8.02
CA ALA A 43 7.90 -8.91 6.61
C ALA A 43 8.95 -9.99 6.27
N LYS A 44 9.94 -10.20 7.14
CA LYS A 44 10.96 -11.25 6.96
C LYS A 44 10.44 -12.66 7.04
N ARG A 45 9.38 -12.90 7.82
CA ARG A 45 8.89 -14.24 8.12
C ARG A 45 7.59 -14.61 7.42
N ALA A 46 6.87 -13.63 6.88
CA ALA A 46 5.55 -13.78 6.27
C ALA A 46 5.50 -14.94 5.26
N ARG A 47 6.46 -15.02 4.36
CA ARG A 47 6.55 -16.07 3.34
C ARG A 47 6.53 -17.49 3.92
N LYS A 48 7.20 -17.71 5.06
CA LYS A 48 7.27 -19.03 5.72
C LYS A 48 5.90 -19.52 6.20
N TYR A 49 4.98 -18.58 6.45
CA TYR A 49 3.64 -18.86 6.98
C TYR A 49 2.53 -18.63 5.95
N TYR A 50 2.88 -18.64 4.66
CA TYR A 50 1.95 -18.39 3.55
C TYR A 50 1.19 -17.05 3.68
N LEU A 51 1.83 -16.05 4.30
CA LEU A 51 1.29 -14.72 4.46
C LEU A 51 1.88 -13.79 3.41
N GLY A 52 1.01 -13.20 2.56
CA GLY A 52 1.31 -12.01 1.79
C GLY A 52 1.17 -10.78 2.68
N LEU A 53 2.17 -9.90 2.70
CA LEU A 53 2.12 -8.64 3.41
C LEU A 53 2.11 -7.50 2.41
N THR A 54 1.09 -6.65 2.48
CA THR A 54 1.00 -5.41 1.71
C THR A 54 1.00 -4.24 2.69
N THR A 55 1.92 -3.32 2.52
CA THR A 55 1.96 -2.05 3.26
C THR A 55 1.61 -0.90 2.33
N ILE A 56 0.71 -0.03 2.75
CA ILE A 56 0.30 1.17 2.03
C ILE A 56 0.69 2.36 2.88
N THR A 57 1.27 3.38 2.27
CA THR A 57 1.63 4.61 2.97
C THR A 57 1.49 5.81 2.05
N GLN A 58 0.98 6.91 2.57
CA GLN A 58 0.98 8.22 1.92
C GLN A 58 2.21 9.03 2.35
N ASP A 59 2.66 8.84 3.58
CA ASP A 59 3.83 9.52 4.11
C ASP A 59 5.09 8.68 3.87
N VAL A 60 5.70 8.96 2.72
CA VAL A 60 6.92 8.29 2.29
C VAL A 60 8.11 8.71 3.13
N GLU A 61 8.20 9.98 3.51
CA GLU A 61 9.34 10.53 4.24
C GLU A 61 9.43 9.88 5.64
N ASP A 62 8.32 9.85 6.39
CA ASP A 62 8.27 9.20 7.69
C ASP A 62 8.54 7.69 7.58
N PHE A 63 7.97 7.04 6.57
CA PHE A 63 8.19 5.61 6.37
C PHE A 63 9.64 5.29 6.01
N MET A 64 10.22 6.00 5.05
CA MET A 64 11.59 5.82 4.58
C MET A 64 12.64 6.41 5.53
N GLY A 65 12.27 7.35 6.37
CA GLY A 65 13.08 7.87 7.48
C GLY A 65 13.46 6.78 8.49
N SER A 66 12.55 5.81 8.69
CA SER A 66 12.78 4.67 9.55
C SER A 66 13.72 3.64 8.92
N LYS A 67 14.70 3.14 9.70
CA LYS A 67 15.55 2.00 9.29
C LYS A 67 14.71 0.75 8.95
N MET A 68 13.63 0.54 9.70
CA MET A 68 12.73 -0.61 9.52
C MET A 68 11.88 -0.46 8.26
N GLY A 69 11.36 0.75 7.96
CA GLY A 69 10.63 1.04 6.74
C GLY A 69 11.47 0.78 5.49
N ARG A 70 12.70 1.29 5.44
CA ARG A 70 13.64 0.98 4.35
C ARG A 70 13.86 -0.52 4.18
N ALA A 71 14.01 -1.24 5.27
CA ALA A 71 14.21 -2.68 5.22
C ALA A 71 12.96 -3.44 4.75
N ILE A 72 11.76 -2.96 5.07
CA ILE A 72 10.49 -3.51 4.55
C ILE A 72 10.43 -3.32 3.02
N VAL A 73 10.70 -2.12 2.53
CA VAL A 73 10.73 -1.83 1.08
C VAL A 73 11.74 -2.73 0.36
N SER A 74 12.96 -2.85 0.89
CA SER A 74 14.00 -3.69 0.29
C SER A 74 13.65 -5.20 0.27
N ASN A 75 12.77 -5.65 1.16
CA ASN A 75 12.30 -7.05 1.18
C ASN A 75 10.99 -7.25 0.39
N SER A 76 10.37 -6.18 -0.10
CA SER A 76 9.16 -6.26 -0.92
C SER A 76 9.52 -6.65 -2.35
N SER A 77 8.91 -7.71 -2.86
CA SER A 77 9.14 -8.17 -4.23
C SER A 77 8.37 -7.39 -5.29
N MET A 78 7.33 -6.69 -4.87
CA MET A 78 6.52 -5.80 -5.71
C MET A 78 6.33 -4.47 -5.00
N GLN A 79 6.49 -3.36 -5.73
CA GLN A 79 6.21 -2.03 -5.23
C GLN A 79 5.42 -1.25 -6.27
N LEU A 80 4.51 -0.41 -5.81
CA LEU A 80 3.73 0.49 -6.65
C LEU A 80 3.91 1.92 -6.15
N LEU A 81 4.47 2.76 -6.98
CA LEU A 81 4.64 4.18 -6.73
C LEU A 81 3.59 4.96 -7.52
N LEU A 82 2.61 5.52 -6.85
CA LEU A 82 1.64 6.45 -7.41
C LEU A 82 2.20 7.88 -7.33
N LYS A 83 1.43 8.88 -7.80
CA LYS A 83 1.84 10.30 -7.74
C LYS A 83 2.37 10.69 -6.36
N GLN A 84 3.48 11.42 -6.36
CA GLN A 84 4.17 11.85 -5.15
C GLN A 84 4.39 13.37 -5.13
N SER A 85 4.62 13.91 -3.93
CA SER A 85 5.11 15.29 -3.77
C SER A 85 6.54 15.42 -4.25
N SER A 86 6.96 16.63 -4.56
CA SER A 86 8.33 16.89 -5.04
C SER A 86 9.40 16.44 -4.03
N SER A 87 9.17 16.64 -2.74
CA SER A 87 10.07 16.19 -1.67
C SER A 87 10.19 14.66 -1.60
N ALA A 88 9.07 13.96 -1.71
CA ALA A 88 9.05 12.50 -1.69
C ALA A 88 9.70 11.89 -2.94
N VAL A 89 9.59 12.56 -4.10
CA VAL A 89 10.20 12.10 -5.35
C VAL A 89 11.72 11.99 -5.24
N ASP A 90 12.38 12.91 -4.56
CA ASP A 90 13.84 12.85 -4.38
C ASP A 90 14.25 11.64 -3.53
N VAL A 91 13.57 11.42 -2.42
CA VAL A 91 13.80 10.27 -1.54
C VAL A 91 13.56 8.94 -2.29
N LEU A 92 12.45 8.83 -3.01
CA LEU A 92 12.12 7.63 -3.78
C LEU A 92 13.07 7.45 -4.96
N GLY A 93 13.44 8.55 -5.63
CA GLY A 93 14.37 8.53 -6.74
C GLY A 93 15.71 7.90 -6.36
N ASP A 94 16.21 8.19 -5.17
CA ASP A 94 17.46 7.62 -4.67
C ASP A 94 17.33 6.15 -4.27
N VAL A 95 16.22 5.79 -3.64
CA VAL A 95 15.96 4.42 -3.19
C VAL A 95 15.71 3.48 -4.35
N PHE A 96 14.87 3.89 -5.31
CA PHE A 96 14.46 3.09 -6.46
C PHE A 96 15.35 3.28 -7.70
N LYS A 97 16.37 4.14 -7.60
CA LYS A 97 17.29 4.46 -8.72
C LYS A 97 16.56 4.97 -9.95
N LEU A 98 15.58 5.85 -9.74
CA LEU A 98 14.79 6.43 -10.81
C LEU A 98 15.63 7.38 -11.65
N THR A 99 15.42 7.34 -12.97
CA THR A 99 15.95 8.32 -13.90
C THR A 99 15.28 9.69 -13.69
N GLU A 100 15.91 10.74 -14.20
CA GLU A 100 15.33 12.10 -14.12
C GLU A 100 13.96 12.21 -14.80
N GLU A 101 13.75 11.45 -15.86
CA GLU A 101 12.45 11.43 -16.54
C GLU A 101 11.38 10.74 -15.68
N GLU A 102 11.73 9.64 -15.05
CA GLU A 102 10.81 8.92 -14.15
C GLU A 102 10.46 9.73 -12.91
N ARG A 103 11.42 10.46 -12.34
CA ARG A 103 11.18 11.41 -11.24
C ARG A 103 10.17 12.49 -11.66
N LYS A 104 10.34 13.09 -12.82
CA LYS A 104 9.40 14.08 -13.35
C LYS A 104 8.00 13.51 -13.59
N ARG A 105 7.91 12.28 -14.11
CA ARG A 105 6.63 11.58 -14.31
C ARG A 105 5.97 11.29 -12.98
N LEU A 106 6.71 10.77 -12.00
CA LEU A 106 6.20 10.42 -10.67
C LEU A 106 5.56 11.62 -9.96
N ALA A 107 6.13 12.83 -10.11
CA ALA A 107 5.57 14.07 -9.59
C ALA A 107 4.26 14.49 -10.28
N ASN A 108 4.07 14.10 -11.53
CA ASN A 108 3.00 14.60 -12.39
C ASN A 108 1.98 13.53 -12.83
N PHE A 109 2.04 12.32 -12.32
CA PHE A 109 1.10 11.28 -12.69
C PHE A 109 -0.36 11.71 -12.45
N PRO A 110 -1.24 11.50 -13.42
CA PRO A 110 -2.68 11.58 -13.19
C PRO A 110 -3.15 10.43 -12.29
N VAL A 111 -4.38 10.54 -11.82
CA VAL A 111 -5.02 9.48 -11.02
C VAL A 111 -5.01 8.15 -11.75
N GLY A 112 -4.64 7.09 -11.06
CA GLY A 112 -4.55 5.73 -11.61
C GLY A 112 -3.25 5.40 -12.33
N GLN A 113 -2.34 6.36 -12.54
CA GLN A 113 -1.02 6.07 -13.11
C GLN A 113 0.04 5.89 -12.03
N GLY A 114 1.03 5.06 -12.34
CA GLY A 114 2.14 4.80 -11.44
C GLY A 114 3.28 4.01 -12.06
N LEU A 115 4.35 3.85 -11.29
CA LEU A 115 5.46 2.96 -11.59
C LEU A 115 5.29 1.67 -10.78
N PHE A 116 5.21 0.55 -11.46
CA PHE A 116 5.11 -0.77 -10.85
C PHE A 116 6.45 -1.51 -10.97
N PHE A 117 6.98 -1.92 -9.84
CA PHE A 117 8.22 -2.67 -9.72
C PHE A 117 7.91 -4.14 -9.42
N ALA A 118 8.54 -5.03 -10.15
CA ALA A 118 8.52 -6.47 -9.92
C ALA A 118 9.96 -7.02 -9.96
N GLY A 119 10.55 -7.19 -8.79
CA GLY A 119 11.97 -7.51 -8.68
C GLY A 119 12.84 -6.35 -9.16
N GLN A 120 13.67 -6.59 -10.18
CA GLN A 120 14.57 -5.56 -10.76
C GLN A 120 13.96 -4.80 -11.94
N ASN A 121 12.83 -5.27 -12.45
CA ASN A 121 12.16 -4.63 -13.57
C ASN A 121 11.04 -3.72 -13.08
N HIS A 122 10.83 -2.61 -13.78
CA HIS A 122 9.69 -1.74 -13.53
C HIS A 122 9.08 -1.24 -14.83
N VAL A 123 7.79 -0.93 -14.75
CA VAL A 123 7.00 -0.46 -15.88
C VAL A 123 6.06 0.65 -15.43
N HIS A 124 5.76 1.54 -16.36
CA HIS A 124 4.69 2.51 -16.18
C HIS A 124 3.35 1.82 -16.40
N ILE A 125 2.42 1.98 -15.47
CA ILE A 125 1.09 1.37 -15.54
C ILE A 125 -0.01 2.41 -15.45
N GLN A 126 -1.16 2.06 -16.04
CA GLN A 126 -2.45 2.73 -15.85
C GLN A 126 -3.41 1.72 -15.23
N ILE A 127 -3.92 2.05 -14.06
CA ILE A 127 -4.96 1.28 -13.38
C ILE A 127 -6.31 1.79 -13.88
N VAL A 128 -7.11 0.90 -14.42
CA VAL A 128 -8.47 1.19 -14.90
C VAL A 128 -9.44 0.33 -14.09
N ALA A 129 -10.25 0.98 -13.26
CA ALA A 129 -11.32 0.30 -12.53
C ALA A 129 -12.51 0.04 -13.47
N SER A 130 -13.15 -1.11 -13.33
CA SER A 130 -14.45 -1.38 -13.96
C SER A 130 -15.56 -0.53 -13.34
N ASP A 131 -16.71 -0.42 -14.00
CA ASP A 131 -17.87 0.32 -13.47
C ASP A 131 -18.32 -0.26 -12.12
N THR A 132 -18.31 -1.58 -11.98
CA THR A 132 -18.64 -2.26 -10.72
C THR A 132 -17.65 -1.91 -9.60
N GLU A 133 -16.35 -1.95 -9.90
CA GLU A 133 -15.32 -1.57 -8.92
C GLU A 133 -15.43 -0.10 -8.55
N THR A 134 -15.65 0.78 -9.54
CA THR A 134 -15.85 2.22 -9.30
C THR A 134 -17.01 2.46 -8.34
N GLY A 135 -18.11 1.72 -8.50
CA GLY A 135 -19.26 1.79 -7.60
C GLY A 135 -18.92 1.39 -6.15
N LEU A 136 -18.04 0.39 -5.97
CA LEU A 136 -17.65 -0.10 -4.65
C LEU A 136 -16.59 0.76 -3.95
N ILE A 137 -15.68 1.39 -4.72
CA ILE A 137 -14.53 2.11 -4.17
C ILE A 137 -14.72 3.64 -4.09
N THR A 138 -15.79 4.17 -4.71
CA THR A 138 -16.00 5.62 -4.72
C THR A 138 -16.22 6.17 -3.31
N THR A 139 -15.47 7.21 -2.99
CA THR A 139 -15.65 8.00 -1.75
C THR A 139 -16.29 9.35 -2.02
N ASN A 140 -16.74 9.61 -3.26
CA ASN A 140 -17.43 10.85 -3.60
C ASN A 140 -18.82 10.89 -2.91
N PRO A 141 -19.07 11.86 -2.01
CA PRO A 141 -20.32 11.91 -1.26
C PRO A 141 -21.57 11.98 -2.15
N GLN A 142 -21.49 12.70 -3.29
CA GLN A 142 -22.60 12.80 -4.22
C GLN A 142 -22.91 11.47 -4.91
N ALA A 143 -21.89 10.74 -5.35
CA ALA A 143 -22.06 9.43 -5.96
C ALA A 143 -22.61 8.41 -4.95
N THR A 144 -22.13 8.44 -3.70
CA THR A 144 -22.62 7.56 -2.63
C THR A 144 -24.10 7.83 -2.30
N LEU A 145 -24.53 9.10 -2.26
CA LEU A 145 -25.93 9.45 -2.05
C LEU A 145 -26.83 9.01 -3.22
N GLN A 146 -26.36 9.15 -4.46
CA GLN A 146 -27.11 8.67 -5.65
C GLN A 146 -27.26 7.15 -5.64
N GLN A 147 -26.22 6.42 -5.29
CA GLN A 147 -26.28 4.95 -5.17
C GLN A 147 -27.23 4.50 -4.07
N ALA A 148 -27.20 5.16 -2.90
CA ALA A 148 -28.12 4.87 -1.81
C ALA A 148 -29.59 5.15 -2.20
N ALA A 149 -29.84 6.23 -2.92
CA ALA A 149 -31.18 6.56 -3.42
C ALA A 149 -31.68 5.55 -4.48
N ALA A 150 -30.79 5.08 -5.37
CA ALA A 150 -31.12 4.07 -6.37
C ALA A 150 -31.44 2.73 -5.71
N ALA A 151 -30.64 2.28 -4.75
CA ALA A 151 -30.87 1.04 -4.01
C ALA A 151 -32.19 1.06 -3.23
N ALA A 152 -32.52 2.20 -2.58
CA ALA A 152 -33.80 2.36 -1.88
C ALA A 152 -35.02 2.36 -2.81
N ALA A 153 -34.87 2.77 -4.06
CA ALA A 153 -35.93 2.71 -5.08
C ALA A 153 -36.18 1.29 -5.59
N GLU A 154 -35.13 0.48 -5.69
CA GLU A 154 -35.23 -0.93 -6.10
C GLU A 154 -35.87 -1.83 -5.01
N GLU A 155 -35.66 -1.54 -3.73
CA GLU A 155 -36.29 -2.26 -2.61
C GLU A 155 -37.82 -1.98 -2.47
N GLN A 156 -38.35 -0.96 -3.14
CA GLN A 156 -39.77 -0.58 -3.09
C GLN A 156 -40.58 -1.13 -4.29
N THR A 157 -39.96 -1.88 -5.18
CA THR A 157 -40.61 -2.47 -6.36
C THR A 157 -40.69 -3.97 -6.26
#